data_c25e19d0b7edbcee90d5588cf270d04d
#
_entry.id   c25e19d0b7edbcee90d5588cf270d04d
#
_cell.length_a   1.000
_cell.length_b   1.000
_cell.length_c   1.000
_cell.angle_alpha   90.00
_cell.angle_beta   90.00
_cell.angle_gamma   90.00
#
_symmetry.space_group_name_H-M   'P 1'
#
loop_
_entity.id
_entity.type
_entity.pdbx_description
1 polymer ?
#
loop_
_entity_poly.entity_id
_entity_poly.type
_entity_poly.pdbx_seq_one_letter_code
_entity_poly.pdbx_strand_id
1 'polypeptide(L)'
;MKKILILGGSHRDIPLIKAAQDLGYFVATLGDRDYYLGHSYADKFFRVNFHDFDKIKEIYKKEKIDYIIPGSGEQAYLNAVVLSKELNICAFDEIDTAKLIHNKWKFKEFCVKNKIPTPKGQFFDKSFDSKKINFPLIVKPTILSGGRGVSIARDEEQLHDSILNASKNDSEIVIEEFIEGSLVAYSVFLKESKVLFGFLGKDESYKNKYLITTAYPICIKKCVENKIRSYVEKIARELSLVDGMFHLQIIIRDEIPYFIDVTRRIPGDLYPNLIELCNGVDYSKAVIKSYIGLEINDEFINQEDKFYVRHCVMSPKNGLLEDIYIDEKISKNIALRIDLIEFGAVIDNFLTDQIAIIIFEYSAKKIKDLRKIDQMIRVIIKD
;
A
#
# COMPACT_ATOMS: atom_id res chain seq x y z
N MET A 1 -18.68 22.73 11.18
CA MET A 1 -17.96 21.43 11.04
C MET A 1 -16.85 21.66 10.03
N LYS A 2 -15.60 21.32 10.39
CA LYS A 2 -14.47 21.41 9.46
C LYS A 2 -14.60 20.36 8.36
N LYS A 3 -14.01 20.61 7.19
CA LYS A 3 -14.14 19.79 6.00
C LYS A 3 -12.80 19.28 5.50
N ILE A 4 -12.75 17.98 5.17
CA ILE A 4 -11.61 17.32 4.55
C ILE A 4 -11.99 16.92 3.11
N LEU A 5 -11.11 17.22 2.15
CA LEU A 5 -11.17 16.70 0.79
C LEU A 5 -10.12 15.61 0.62
N ILE A 6 -10.55 14.39 0.35
CA ILE A 6 -9.67 13.25 0.06
C ILE A 6 -9.47 13.13 -1.45
N LEU A 7 -8.22 13.20 -1.92
CA LEU A 7 -7.86 12.92 -3.30
C LEU A 7 -7.85 11.42 -3.53
N GLY A 8 -9.01 10.86 -3.88
CA GLY A 8 -9.26 9.44 -4.00
C GLY A 8 -10.74 9.15 -3.85
N GLY A 9 -11.11 7.88 -3.66
CA GLY A 9 -12.50 7.44 -3.50
C GLY A 9 -12.67 5.97 -3.83
N SER A 10 -11.58 5.22 -3.96
CA SER A 10 -11.61 3.77 -4.10
C SER A 10 -12.00 3.07 -2.79
N HIS A 11 -12.24 1.77 -2.83
CA HIS A 11 -12.42 0.96 -1.61
C HIS A 11 -11.24 1.07 -0.64
N ARG A 12 -10.04 1.33 -1.16
CA ARG A 12 -8.80 1.48 -0.38
C ARG A 12 -8.80 2.71 0.52
N ASP A 13 -9.64 3.69 0.21
CA ASP A 13 -9.73 4.97 0.92
C ASP A 13 -10.80 4.95 2.03
N ILE A 14 -11.65 3.90 2.07
CA ILE A 14 -12.72 3.76 3.07
C ILE A 14 -12.22 3.88 4.51
N PRO A 15 -11.06 3.30 4.92
CA PRO A 15 -10.55 3.48 6.28
C PRO A 15 -10.30 4.95 6.64
N LEU A 16 -9.73 5.74 5.71
CA LEU A 16 -9.51 7.18 5.93
C LEU A 16 -10.82 7.97 5.97
N ILE A 17 -11.77 7.66 5.08
CA ILE A 17 -13.07 8.32 5.05
C ILE A 17 -13.77 8.15 6.40
N LYS A 18 -13.88 6.90 6.88
CA LYS A 18 -14.51 6.61 8.17
C LYS A 18 -13.77 7.26 9.33
N ALA A 19 -12.43 7.16 9.36
CA ALA A 19 -11.63 7.77 10.43
C ALA A 19 -11.80 9.29 10.49
N ALA A 20 -11.89 9.97 9.34
CA ALA A 20 -12.11 11.41 9.30
C ALA A 20 -13.53 11.79 9.78
N GLN A 21 -14.55 10.99 9.41
CA GLN A 21 -15.93 11.16 9.90
C GLN A 21 -16.03 10.92 11.42
N ASP A 22 -15.37 9.88 11.93
CA ASP A 22 -15.30 9.59 13.38
C ASP A 22 -14.60 10.69 14.18
N LEU A 23 -13.68 11.43 13.54
CA LEU A 23 -13.04 12.62 14.12
C LEU A 23 -13.94 13.88 14.02
N GLY A 24 -15.16 13.77 13.47
CA GLY A 24 -16.13 14.84 13.38
C GLY A 24 -15.94 15.76 12.18
N TYR A 25 -15.24 15.34 11.13
CA TYR A 25 -15.11 16.09 9.89
C TYR A 25 -16.22 15.77 8.89
N PHE A 26 -16.62 16.76 8.10
CA PHE A 26 -17.33 16.52 6.84
C PHE A 26 -16.33 16.06 5.80
N VAL A 27 -16.56 14.91 5.19
CA VAL A 27 -15.63 14.28 4.26
C VAL A 27 -16.13 14.33 2.83
N ALA A 28 -15.40 15.03 1.99
CA ALA A 28 -15.60 14.97 0.55
C ALA A 28 -14.49 14.13 -0.10
N THR A 29 -14.84 13.40 -1.16
CA THR A 29 -13.88 12.68 -2.01
C THR A 29 -13.85 13.29 -3.40
N LEU A 30 -12.72 13.13 -4.10
CA LEU A 30 -12.51 13.64 -5.45
C LEU A 30 -11.78 12.59 -6.30
N GLY A 31 -12.34 12.30 -7.48
CA GLY A 31 -11.78 11.37 -8.45
C GLY A 31 -12.50 11.43 -9.78
N ASP A 32 -11.92 10.85 -10.83
CA ASP A 32 -12.49 10.81 -12.18
C ASP A 32 -13.39 9.58 -12.45
N ARG A 33 -13.39 8.62 -11.52
CA ARG A 33 -14.14 7.36 -11.61
C ARG A 33 -15.24 7.30 -10.59
N ASP A 34 -16.45 7.68 -11.02
CA ASP A 34 -17.65 7.77 -10.20
C ASP A 34 -18.12 6.42 -9.60
N TYR A 35 -17.75 5.30 -10.23
CA TYR A 35 -18.08 3.95 -9.76
C TYR A 35 -17.20 3.44 -8.61
N TYR A 36 -16.22 4.22 -8.14
CA TYR A 36 -15.40 3.82 -7.02
C TYR A 36 -16.18 3.78 -5.70
N LEU A 37 -16.16 2.62 -5.05
CA LEU A 37 -16.95 2.30 -3.86
C LEU A 37 -16.76 3.30 -2.70
N GLY A 38 -15.56 3.81 -2.50
CA GLY A 38 -15.27 4.76 -1.41
C GLY A 38 -16.05 6.07 -1.53
N HIS A 39 -16.47 6.48 -2.73
CA HIS A 39 -17.29 7.67 -2.90
C HIS A 39 -18.65 7.55 -2.20
N SER A 40 -19.22 6.34 -2.12
CA SER A 40 -20.50 6.10 -1.43
C SER A 40 -20.42 6.17 0.10
N TYR A 41 -19.20 6.14 0.66
CA TYR A 41 -18.95 6.30 2.10
C TYR A 41 -18.71 7.76 2.51
N ALA A 42 -18.43 8.64 1.55
CA ALA A 42 -18.17 10.05 1.81
C ALA A 42 -19.48 10.86 1.88
N ASP A 43 -19.45 12.01 2.56
CA ASP A 43 -20.60 12.92 2.64
C ASP A 43 -20.86 13.63 1.30
N LYS A 44 -19.82 13.78 0.47
CA LYS A 44 -19.89 14.39 -0.86
C LYS A 44 -18.83 13.84 -1.79
N PHE A 45 -19.14 13.80 -3.09
CA PHE A 45 -18.22 13.42 -4.14
C PHE A 45 -18.13 14.51 -5.22
N PHE A 46 -16.90 14.75 -5.70
CA PHE A 46 -16.63 15.62 -6.83
C PHE A 46 -15.96 14.81 -7.96
N ARG A 47 -16.60 14.74 -9.11
CA ARG A 47 -16.05 14.10 -10.31
C ARG A 47 -15.04 15.03 -10.98
N VAL A 48 -13.80 14.96 -10.56
CA VAL A 48 -12.68 15.75 -11.09
C VAL A 48 -11.42 14.88 -11.10
N ASN A 49 -10.63 15.00 -12.16
CA ASN A 49 -9.31 14.39 -12.20
C ASN A 49 -8.38 15.13 -11.22
N PHE A 50 -7.69 14.41 -10.33
CA PHE A 50 -6.81 15.02 -9.33
C PHE A 50 -5.51 15.60 -9.90
N HIS A 51 -5.30 15.55 -11.23
CA HIS A 51 -4.30 16.36 -11.93
C HIS A 51 -4.79 17.77 -12.31
N ASP A 52 -6.11 18.03 -12.24
CA ASP A 52 -6.71 19.33 -12.51
C ASP A 52 -6.66 20.21 -11.25
N PHE A 53 -5.49 20.75 -10.96
CA PHE A 53 -5.24 21.56 -9.75
C PHE A 53 -6.10 22.82 -9.70
N ASP A 54 -6.43 23.43 -10.84
CA ASP A 54 -7.25 24.63 -10.87
C ASP A 54 -8.68 24.33 -10.40
N LYS A 55 -9.27 23.25 -10.88
CA LYS A 55 -10.58 22.79 -10.39
C LYS A 55 -10.56 22.37 -8.93
N ILE A 56 -9.48 21.73 -8.47
CA ILE A 56 -9.36 21.36 -7.05
C ILE A 56 -9.31 22.64 -6.19
N LYS A 57 -8.56 23.66 -6.60
CA LYS A 57 -8.49 24.94 -5.90
C LYS A 57 -9.82 25.72 -5.96
N GLU A 58 -10.57 25.60 -7.05
CA GLU A 58 -11.94 26.15 -7.14
C GLU A 58 -12.87 25.47 -6.13
N ILE A 59 -12.88 24.12 -6.07
CA ILE A 59 -13.66 23.37 -5.11
C ILE A 59 -13.24 23.72 -3.68
N TYR A 60 -11.94 23.77 -3.40
CA TYR A 60 -11.39 24.14 -2.09
C TYR A 60 -11.98 25.46 -1.60
N LYS A 61 -11.97 26.51 -2.46
CA LYS A 61 -12.50 27.84 -2.11
C LYS A 61 -14.03 27.85 -1.99
N LYS A 62 -14.74 27.29 -2.99
CA LYS A 62 -16.20 27.30 -3.07
C LYS A 62 -16.84 26.53 -1.94
N GLU A 63 -16.34 25.35 -1.63
CA GLU A 63 -16.86 24.45 -0.60
C GLU A 63 -16.33 24.79 0.80
N LYS A 64 -15.38 25.72 0.90
CA LYS A 64 -14.69 26.08 2.16
C LYS A 64 -14.07 24.83 2.81
N ILE A 65 -13.25 24.10 2.05
CA ILE A 65 -12.49 22.95 2.53
C ILE A 65 -11.39 23.46 3.48
N ASP A 66 -11.19 22.80 4.60
CA ASP A 66 -10.11 23.13 5.54
C ASP A 66 -8.82 22.39 5.20
N TYR A 67 -8.91 21.12 4.77
CA TYR A 67 -7.76 20.28 4.52
C TYR A 67 -7.92 19.46 3.24
N ILE A 68 -6.82 19.26 2.50
CA ILE A 68 -6.73 18.36 1.36
C ILE A 68 -5.74 17.26 1.72
N ILE A 69 -6.19 16.01 1.74
CA ILE A 69 -5.34 14.86 2.09
C ILE A 69 -5.35 13.81 0.97
N PRO A 70 -4.30 12.99 0.86
CA PRO A 70 -4.27 11.92 -0.13
C PRO A 70 -5.15 10.74 0.28
N GLY A 71 -5.71 10.06 -0.71
CA GLY A 71 -6.11 8.66 -0.60
C GLY A 71 -4.91 7.71 -0.71
N SER A 72 -5.17 6.46 -1.03
CA SER A 72 -4.18 5.38 -1.12
C SER A 72 -3.35 5.36 -2.41
N GLY A 73 -3.56 6.31 -3.31
CA GLY A 73 -2.82 6.43 -4.58
C GLY A 73 -1.51 7.21 -4.42
N GLU A 74 -0.42 6.75 -5.04
CA GLU A 74 0.87 7.46 -5.01
C GLU A 74 0.79 8.85 -5.64
N GLN A 75 0.13 8.96 -6.79
CA GLN A 75 -0.06 10.24 -7.45
C GLN A 75 -0.96 11.17 -6.63
N ALA A 76 -1.98 10.63 -5.96
CA ALA A 76 -2.80 11.41 -5.04
C ALA A 76 -1.98 11.98 -3.88
N TYR A 77 -1.02 11.22 -3.35
CA TYR A 77 -0.09 11.70 -2.32
C TYR A 77 0.77 12.85 -2.84
N LEU A 78 1.43 12.69 -3.98
CA LEU A 78 2.28 13.72 -4.55
C LEU A 78 1.49 15.01 -4.86
N ASN A 79 0.28 14.87 -5.37
CA ASN A 79 -0.60 15.99 -5.65
C ASN A 79 -1.07 16.70 -4.36
N ALA A 80 -1.39 15.93 -3.30
CA ALA A 80 -1.74 16.49 -2.00
C ALA A 80 -0.58 17.28 -1.39
N VAL A 81 0.66 16.77 -1.51
CA VAL A 81 1.87 17.47 -1.05
C VAL A 81 2.02 18.82 -1.76
N VAL A 82 1.90 18.85 -3.10
CA VAL A 82 2.02 20.10 -3.88
C VAL A 82 0.93 21.10 -3.51
N LEU A 83 -0.35 20.65 -3.51
CA LEU A 83 -1.48 21.51 -3.19
C LEU A 83 -1.40 22.04 -1.75
N SER A 84 -0.99 21.21 -0.80
CA SER A 84 -0.85 21.64 0.59
C SER A 84 0.25 22.68 0.78
N LYS A 85 1.37 22.56 0.05
CA LYS A 85 2.44 23.57 0.07
C LYS A 85 1.94 24.89 -0.50
N GLU A 86 1.21 24.86 -1.63
CA GLU A 86 0.65 26.06 -2.25
C GLU A 86 -0.42 26.75 -1.39
N LEU A 87 -1.23 25.97 -0.69
CA LEU A 87 -2.35 26.47 0.12
C LEU A 87 -2.00 26.64 1.60
N ASN A 88 -0.85 26.14 2.04
CA ASN A 88 -0.37 26.15 3.43
C ASN A 88 -1.38 25.54 4.42
N ILE A 89 -1.83 24.32 4.14
CA ILE A 89 -2.98 23.71 4.85
C ILE A 89 -2.71 22.39 5.56
N CYS A 90 -1.63 21.67 5.25
CA CYS A 90 -1.35 20.34 5.81
C CYS A 90 0.14 20.14 6.11
N ALA A 91 0.43 19.14 6.96
CA ALA A 91 1.78 18.76 7.35
C ALA A 91 2.28 17.57 6.51
N PHE A 92 3.00 17.86 5.44
CA PHE A 92 3.64 16.85 4.59
C PHE A 92 5.15 17.05 4.53
N ASP A 93 5.84 16.00 4.09
CA ASP A 93 7.26 16.08 3.75
C ASP A 93 7.49 17.11 2.64
N GLU A 94 8.71 17.62 2.52
CA GLU A 94 9.07 18.52 1.41
C GLU A 94 8.86 17.80 0.06
N ILE A 95 8.51 18.56 -0.99
CA ILE A 95 8.14 18.02 -2.30
C ILE A 95 9.23 17.11 -2.88
N ASP A 96 10.49 17.47 -2.74
CA ASP A 96 11.60 16.68 -3.27
C ASP A 96 11.80 15.40 -2.48
N THR A 97 11.59 15.42 -1.15
CA THR A 97 11.57 14.23 -0.30
C THR A 97 10.43 13.29 -0.68
N ALA A 98 9.22 13.81 -0.87
CA ALA A 98 8.08 13.05 -1.32
C ALA A 98 8.34 12.37 -2.68
N LYS A 99 8.89 13.12 -3.66
CA LYS A 99 9.27 12.58 -4.98
C LYS A 99 10.39 11.54 -4.90
N LEU A 100 11.36 11.71 -4.00
CA LEU A 100 12.42 10.73 -3.78
C LEU A 100 11.86 9.41 -3.26
N ILE A 101 11.01 9.47 -2.23
CA ILE A 101 10.40 8.29 -1.60
C ILE A 101 9.54 7.50 -2.59
N HIS A 102 8.74 8.20 -3.40
CA HIS A 102 7.81 7.57 -4.34
C HIS A 102 8.42 7.22 -5.70
N ASN A 103 9.74 7.39 -5.89
CA ASN A 103 10.48 6.90 -7.05
C ASN A 103 11.44 5.80 -6.64
N LYS A 104 11.19 4.56 -7.11
CA LYS A 104 11.95 3.36 -6.71
C LYS A 104 13.45 3.48 -6.94
N TRP A 105 13.87 4.13 -8.05
CA TRP A 105 15.28 4.32 -8.35
C TRP A 105 15.93 5.35 -7.41
N LYS A 106 15.32 6.51 -7.25
CA LYS A 106 15.84 7.57 -6.36
C LYS A 106 15.92 7.09 -4.91
N PHE A 107 14.93 6.34 -4.44
CA PHE A 107 14.97 5.75 -3.11
C PHE A 107 16.09 4.70 -2.99
N LYS A 108 16.33 3.90 -4.02
CA LYS A 108 17.45 2.95 -4.07
C LYS A 108 18.80 3.68 -4.00
N GLU A 109 19.03 4.72 -4.80
CA GLU A 109 20.25 5.53 -4.74
C GLU A 109 20.48 6.12 -3.35
N PHE A 110 19.41 6.61 -2.71
CA PHE A 110 19.44 7.06 -1.33
C PHE A 110 19.85 5.93 -0.38
N CYS A 111 19.28 4.74 -0.50
CA CYS A 111 19.64 3.58 0.32
C CYS A 111 21.12 3.20 0.17
N VAL A 112 21.62 3.12 -1.07
CA VAL A 112 23.03 2.80 -1.34
C VAL A 112 23.96 3.84 -0.72
N LYS A 113 23.70 5.14 -0.94
CA LYS A 113 24.46 6.26 -0.35
C LYS A 113 24.51 6.18 1.17
N ASN A 114 23.41 5.77 1.79
CA ASN A 114 23.26 5.69 3.24
C ASN A 114 23.58 4.31 3.83
N LYS A 115 24.10 3.37 3.04
CA LYS A 115 24.45 1.99 3.48
C LYS A 115 23.24 1.27 4.10
N ILE A 116 22.06 1.47 3.53
CA ILE A 116 20.84 0.76 3.87
C ILE A 116 20.72 -0.42 2.89
N PRO A 117 20.53 -1.67 3.36
CA PRO A 117 20.44 -2.82 2.48
C PRO A 117 19.28 -2.69 1.48
N THR A 118 19.59 -2.82 0.20
CA THR A 118 18.63 -2.84 -0.92
C THR A 118 19.18 -3.78 -1.99
N PRO A 119 18.36 -4.45 -2.83
CA PRO A 119 18.88 -5.30 -3.91
C PRO A 119 19.84 -4.52 -4.79
N LYS A 120 20.91 -5.14 -5.26
CA LYS A 120 21.77 -4.50 -6.26
C LYS A 120 20.96 -4.26 -7.53
N GLY A 121 21.18 -3.13 -8.19
CA GLY A 121 20.38 -2.81 -9.37
C GLY A 121 21.04 -1.75 -10.25
N GLN A 122 20.50 -1.64 -11.45
CA GLN A 122 20.86 -0.62 -12.43
C GLN A 122 19.59 0.03 -12.99
N PHE A 123 19.72 1.29 -13.32
CA PHE A 123 18.74 1.97 -14.14
C PHE A 123 18.87 1.49 -15.58
N PHE A 124 17.77 1.26 -16.26
CA PHE A 124 17.79 0.80 -17.65
C PHE A 124 17.91 2.00 -18.59
N ASP A 125 19.12 2.27 -19.03
CA ASP A 125 19.44 3.26 -20.06
C ASP A 125 20.54 2.71 -20.99
N LYS A 126 21.14 3.57 -21.77
CA LYS A 126 22.25 3.21 -22.71
C LYS A 126 23.50 2.65 -22.01
N SER A 127 23.62 2.86 -20.68
CA SER A 127 24.76 2.37 -19.88
C SER A 127 24.49 1.03 -19.20
N PHE A 128 23.27 0.50 -19.35
CA PHE A 128 22.89 -0.77 -18.74
C PHE A 128 23.76 -1.92 -19.27
N ASP A 129 24.26 -2.73 -18.33
CA ASP A 129 25.11 -3.87 -18.62
C ASP A 129 24.65 -5.06 -17.76
N SER A 130 23.99 -6.03 -18.38
CA SER A 130 23.46 -7.23 -17.72
C SER A 130 24.56 -8.07 -17.05
N LYS A 131 25.82 -7.99 -17.54
CA LYS A 131 26.96 -8.71 -16.95
C LYS A 131 27.38 -8.21 -15.56
N LYS A 132 26.89 -7.04 -15.15
CA LYS A 132 27.17 -6.45 -13.82
C LYS A 132 26.20 -6.93 -12.73
N ILE A 133 25.15 -7.66 -13.09
CA ILE A 133 24.15 -8.19 -12.17
C ILE A 133 23.92 -9.67 -12.47
N ASN A 134 23.80 -10.49 -11.44
CA ASN A 134 23.61 -11.94 -11.59
C ASN A 134 22.10 -12.28 -11.73
N PHE A 135 21.79 -13.18 -12.65
CA PHE A 135 20.46 -13.79 -12.73
C PHE A 135 20.14 -14.65 -11.51
N PRO A 136 18.85 -14.76 -11.11
CA PRO A 136 17.70 -14.14 -11.73
C PRO A 136 17.59 -12.65 -11.42
N LEU A 137 17.03 -11.89 -12.36
CA LEU A 137 16.81 -10.44 -12.26
C LEU A 137 15.31 -10.13 -12.13
N ILE A 138 15.00 -9.03 -11.45
CA ILE A 138 13.66 -8.46 -11.44
C ILE A 138 13.66 -7.15 -12.26
N VAL A 139 12.74 -7.03 -13.18
CA VAL A 139 12.51 -5.85 -14.02
C VAL A 139 11.25 -5.17 -13.55
N LYS A 140 11.30 -3.87 -13.26
CA LYS A 140 10.14 -3.13 -12.73
C LYS A 140 10.12 -1.68 -13.20
N PRO A 141 8.94 -1.11 -13.49
CA PRO A 141 8.77 0.33 -13.69
C PRO A 141 9.06 1.11 -12.40
N THR A 142 9.60 2.34 -12.51
CA THR A 142 9.99 3.15 -11.34
C THR A 142 8.81 3.70 -10.55
N ILE A 143 7.66 3.94 -11.21
CA ILE A 143 6.52 4.69 -10.64
C ILE A 143 5.21 3.88 -10.53
N LEU A 144 5.18 2.61 -10.96
CA LEU A 144 3.98 1.79 -10.84
C LEU A 144 3.96 0.99 -9.53
N SER A 145 2.77 0.83 -8.95
CA SER A 145 2.51 0.04 -7.74
C SER A 145 1.67 -1.21 -8.01
N GLY A 146 1.54 -2.08 -7.01
CA GLY A 146 0.71 -3.29 -7.10
C GLY A 146 1.24 -4.34 -8.06
N GLY A 147 2.56 -4.41 -8.27
CA GLY A 147 3.20 -5.42 -9.13
C GLY A 147 2.98 -5.24 -10.62
N ARG A 148 2.38 -4.13 -11.06
CA ARG A 148 2.13 -3.87 -12.49
C ARG A 148 3.44 -3.66 -13.23
N GLY A 149 3.60 -4.39 -14.36
CA GLY A 149 4.82 -4.33 -15.19
C GLY A 149 6.04 -5.00 -14.57
N VAL A 150 5.91 -5.69 -13.43
CA VAL A 150 7.01 -6.41 -12.79
C VAL A 150 7.17 -7.79 -13.41
N SER A 151 8.40 -8.16 -13.75
CA SER A 151 8.76 -9.48 -14.30
C SER A 151 10.06 -10.00 -13.69
N ILE A 152 10.21 -11.33 -13.63
CA ILE A 152 11.47 -11.98 -13.25
C ILE A 152 12.08 -12.58 -14.52
N ALA A 153 13.32 -12.22 -14.81
CA ALA A 153 14.14 -12.76 -15.88
C ALA A 153 15.18 -13.75 -15.31
N ARG A 154 15.29 -14.92 -15.88
CA ARG A 154 16.24 -15.97 -15.47
C ARG A 154 17.44 -16.10 -16.41
N ASP A 155 17.30 -15.49 -17.58
CA ASP A 155 18.29 -15.45 -18.66
C ASP A 155 18.12 -14.18 -19.50
N GLU A 156 18.99 -13.99 -20.49
CA GLU A 156 18.99 -12.80 -21.37
C GLU A 156 17.72 -12.68 -22.24
N GLU A 157 17.14 -13.81 -22.69
CA GLU A 157 15.93 -13.81 -23.51
C GLU A 157 14.74 -13.30 -22.69
N GLN A 158 14.55 -13.86 -21.48
CA GLN A 158 13.51 -13.41 -20.56
C GLN A 158 13.74 -11.96 -20.10
N LEU A 159 15.00 -11.52 -20.00
CA LEU A 159 15.31 -10.13 -19.66
C LEU A 159 14.82 -9.18 -20.75
N HIS A 160 15.08 -9.51 -22.02
CA HIS A 160 14.60 -8.72 -23.15
C HIS A 160 13.06 -8.58 -23.15
N ASP A 161 12.34 -9.70 -23.00
CA ASP A 161 10.87 -9.72 -22.94
C ASP A 161 10.34 -8.93 -21.75
N SER A 162 11.01 -9.03 -20.59
CA SER A 162 10.65 -8.30 -19.37
C SER A 162 10.80 -6.79 -19.53
N ILE A 163 11.85 -6.35 -20.22
CA ILE A 163 12.07 -4.93 -20.53
C ILE A 163 10.99 -4.43 -21.49
N LEU A 164 10.68 -5.17 -22.56
CA LEU A 164 9.61 -4.83 -23.50
C LEU A 164 8.26 -4.72 -22.81
N ASN A 165 7.96 -5.62 -21.88
CA ASN A 165 6.72 -5.57 -21.12
C ASN A 165 6.65 -4.34 -20.19
N ALA A 166 7.73 -4.05 -19.49
CA ALA A 166 7.80 -2.87 -18.59
C ALA A 166 7.71 -1.54 -19.36
N SER A 167 8.29 -1.48 -20.57
CA SER A 167 8.29 -0.28 -21.43
C SER A 167 6.89 0.11 -21.95
N LYS A 168 5.92 -0.79 -21.95
CA LYS A 168 4.54 -0.51 -22.40
C LYS A 168 3.83 0.55 -21.54
N ASN A 169 4.38 0.90 -20.41
CA ASN A 169 3.76 1.82 -19.46
C ASN A 169 4.40 3.23 -19.46
N ASP A 170 5.19 3.57 -20.48
CA ASP A 170 5.91 4.87 -20.60
C ASP A 170 6.68 5.28 -19.34
N SER A 171 7.19 4.31 -18.59
CA SER A 171 7.91 4.55 -17.35
C SER A 171 9.37 4.13 -17.46
N GLU A 172 10.20 4.83 -16.74
CA GLU A 172 11.59 4.43 -16.52
C GLU A 172 11.65 3.05 -15.87
N ILE A 173 12.67 2.27 -16.17
CA ILE A 173 12.79 0.86 -15.76
C ILE A 173 14.01 0.71 -14.84
N VAL A 174 13.82 -0.06 -13.78
CA VAL A 174 14.89 -0.53 -12.90
C VAL A 174 15.03 -2.03 -13.04
N ILE A 175 16.27 -2.50 -13.15
CA ILE A 175 16.63 -3.91 -13.18
C ILE A 175 17.47 -4.21 -11.95
N GLU A 176 17.05 -5.20 -11.16
CA GLU A 176 17.66 -5.54 -9.87
C GLU A 176 17.90 -7.05 -9.75
N GLU A 177 18.85 -7.44 -8.89
CA GLU A 177 18.94 -8.84 -8.48
C GLU A 177 17.65 -9.30 -7.81
N PHE A 178 17.20 -10.48 -8.13
CA PHE A 178 16.06 -11.09 -7.45
C PHE A 178 16.51 -11.64 -6.08
N ILE A 179 15.98 -11.06 -5.02
CA ILE A 179 16.24 -11.54 -3.66
C ILE A 179 15.22 -12.61 -3.29
N GLU A 180 15.66 -13.85 -3.19
CA GLU A 180 14.85 -14.92 -2.64
C GLU A 180 14.82 -14.82 -1.12
N GLY A 181 13.63 -14.64 -0.52
CA GLY A 181 13.50 -14.42 0.92
C GLY A 181 12.05 -14.27 1.38
N SER A 182 11.89 -13.92 2.63
CA SER A 182 10.57 -13.68 3.23
C SER A 182 10.14 -12.24 2.99
N LEU A 183 9.11 -12.03 2.15
CA LEU A 183 8.51 -10.71 1.97
C LEU A 183 7.69 -10.34 3.21
N VAL A 184 7.97 -9.19 3.78
CA VAL A 184 7.27 -8.62 4.93
C VAL A 184 6.95 -7.15 4.67
N ALA A 185 5.83 -6.70 5.20
CA ALA A 185 5.49 -5.29 5.30
C ALA A 185 5.78 -4.79 6.71
N TYR A 186 6.33 -3.59 6.81
CA TYR A 186 6.48 -2.90 8.09
C TYR A 186 5.76 -1.56 8.00
N SER A 187 4.58 -1.47 8.63
CA SER A 187 3.82 -0.23 8.76
C SER A 187 4.18 0.43 10.07
N VAL A 188 4.79 1.60 10.01
CA VAL A 188 5.19 2.33 11.22
C VAL A 188 4.50 3.68 11.30
N PHE A 189 4.46 4.20 12.50
CA PHE A 189 4.15 5.59 12.78
C PHE A 189 5.40 6.26 13.37
N LEU A 190 5.85 7.34 12.74
CA LEU A 190 7.03 8.10 13.15
C LEU A 190 6.61 9.27 14.04
N LYS A 191 7.37 9.52 15.09
CA LYS A 191 7.33 10.73 15.89
C LYS A 191 8.78 11.17 16.19
N GLU A 192 9.13 12.41 15.84
CA GLU A 192 10.47 12.98 16.00
C GLU A 192 11.57 12.07 15.43
N SER A 193 11.34 11.56 14.20
CA SER A 193 12.21 10.60 13.51
C SER A 193 12.42 9.27 14.24
N LYS A 194 11.59 8.92 15.21
CA LYS A 194 11.59 7.65 15.94
C LYS A 194 10.33 6.85 15.62
N VAL A 195 10.45 5.54 15.66
CA VAL A 195 9.29 4.65 15.50
C VAL A 195 8.50 4.66 16.82
N LEU A 196 7.35 5.33 16.82
CA LEU A 196 6.39 5.32 17.92
C LEU A 196 5.62 4.01 17.99
N PHE A 197 5.11 3.56 16.84
CA PHE A 197 4.35 2.33 16.66
C PHE A 197 4.87 1.57 15.44
N GLY A 198 4.80 0.23 15.43
CA GLY A 198 5.20 -0.59 14.30
C GLY A 198 4.44 -1.90 14.23
N PHE A 199 3.88 -2.20 13.07
CA PHE A 199 3.21 -3.45 12.72
C PHE A 199 4.01 -4.19 11.66
N LEU A 200 4.41 -5.43 11.96
CA LEU A 200 5.06 -6.35 11.02
C LEU A 200 4.02 -7.34 10.48
N GLY A 201 3.81 -7.28 9.17
CA GLY A 201 2.94 -8.20 8.45
C GLY A 201 3.71 -9.10 7.50
N LYS A 202 3.28 -10.35 7.37
CA LYS A 202 3.67 -11.23 6.29
C LYS A 202 2.79 -10.92 5.08
N ASP A 203 3.43 -10.69 3.94
CA ASP A 203 2.74 -10.51 2.66
C ASP A 203 2.90 -11.76 1.81
N GLU A 204 1.79 -12.27 1.30
CA GLU A 204 1.74 -13.45 0.44
C GLU A 204 0.92 -13.19 -0.81
N SER A 205 1.36 -13.80 -1.90
CA SER A 205 0.74 -13.76 -3.22
C SER A 205 0.35 -15.18 -3.66
N TYR A 206 -0.82 -15.35 -4.23
CA TYR A 206 -1.30 -16.67 -4.64
C TYR A 206 -1.32 -16.82 -6.17
N LYS A 207 -2.30 -16.24 -6.84
CA LYS A 207 -2.50 -16.42 -8.29
C LYS A 207 -1.49 -15.63 -9.12
N ASN A 208 -1.35 -14.36 -8.79
CA ASN A 208 -0.35 -13.49 -9.38
C ASN A 208 0.75 -13.25 -8.35
N LYS A 209 1.94 -13.78 -8.58
CA LYS A 209 3.09 -13.69 -7.67
C LYS A 209 3.58 -12.27 -7.38
N TYR A 210 3.12 -11.29 -8.13
CA TYR A 210 3.48 -9.88 -7.95
C TYR A 210 2.37 -9.08 -7.26
N LEU A 211 1.19 -9.67 -7.03
CA LEU A 211 0.06 -9.03 -6.37
C LEU A 211 -0.13 -9.64 -4.99
N ILE A 212 0.04 -8.83 -3.95
CA ILE A 212 -0.18 -9.26 -2.57
C ILE A 212 -1.67 -9.42 -2.32
N THR A 213 -2.08 -10.65 -2.04
CA THR A 213 -3.49 -10.97 -1.81
C THR A 213 -3.79 -11.32 -0.36
N THR A 214 -2.79 -11.76 0.42
CA THR A 214 -3.00 -12.13 1.82
C THR A 214 -1.96 -11.48 2.69
N ALA A 215 -2.39 -10.95 3.84
CA ALA A 215 -1.50 -10.39 4.84
C ALA A 215 -1.97 -10.77 6.25
N TYR A 216 -1.01 -10.99 7.15
CA TYR A 216 -1.26 -11.34 8.56
C TYR A 216 -0.05 -10.96 9.42
N PRO A 217 -0.25 -10.73 10.75
CA PRO A 217 0.84 -10.35 11.64
C PRO A 217 1.89 -11.45 11.77
N ILE A 218 3.17 -11.08 11.87
CA ILE A 218 4.27 -12.02 12.13
C ILE A 218 5.21 -11.51 13.21
N CYS A 219 5.86 -12.48 13.89
CA CYS A 219 7.03 -12.21 14.72
C CYS A 219 8.29 -12.66 13.96
N ILE A 220 9.31 -11.82 13.98
CA ILE A 220 10.64 -12.12 13.44
C ILE A 220 11.67 -12.09 14.57
N LYS A 221 12.90 -12.55 14.29
CA LYS A 221 13.98 -12.46 15.29
C LYS A 221 14.19 -11.02 15.73
N LYS A 222 14.27 -10.78 17.03
CA LYS A 222 14.38 -9.42 17.61
C LYS A 222 15.59 -8.63 17.08
N CYS A 223 16.70 -9.32 16.81
CA CYS A 223 17.87 -8.68 16.21
C CYS A 223 17.59 -8.14 14.80
N VAL A 224 16.78 -8.83 14.00
CA VAL A 224 16.37 -8.39 12.64
C VAL A 224 15.39 -7.22 12.75
N GLU A 225 14.40 -7.32 13.63
CA GLU A 225 13.45 -6.24 13.91
C GLU A 225 14.17 -4.95 14.34
N ASN A 226 15.16 -5.06 15.26
CA ASN A 226 15.96 -3.92 15.68
C ASN A 226 16.77 -3.31 14.55
N LYS A 227 17.33 -4.13 13.63
CA LYS A 227 18.00 -3.62 12.42
C LYS A 227 17.03 -2.85 11.54
N ILE A 228 15.84 -3.40 11.26
CA ILE A 228 14.80 -2.75 10.45
C ILE A 228 14.43 -1.40 11.08
N ARG A 229 14.12 -1.39 12.37
CA ARG A 229 13.78 -0.17 13.12
C ARG A 229 14.89 0.88 13.02
N SER A 230 16.15 0.48 13.23
CA SER A 230 17.29 1.40 13.13
C SER A 230 17.43 2.01 11.74
N TYR A 231 17.22 1.23 10.67
CA TYR A 231 17.26 1.74 9.29
C TYR A 231 16.06 2.68 9.01
N VAL A 232 14.86 2.36 9.48
CA VAL A 232 13.68 3.23 9.35
C VAL A 232 13.92 4.58 10.03
N GLU A 233 14.43 4.58 11.27
CA GLU A 233 14.75 5.81 12.00
C GLU A 233 15.90 6.59 11.34
N LYS A 234 16.86 5.89 10.69
CA LYS A 234 17.90 6.53 9.89
C LYS A 234 17.30 7.21 8.66
N ILE A 235 16.43 6.52 7.91
CA ILE A 235 15.74 7.11 6.75
C ILE A 235 14.98 8.37 7.18
N ALA A 236 14.24 8.29 8.28
CA ALA A 236 13.46 9.42 8.80
C ALA A 236 14.34 10.65 9.10
N ARG A 237 15.49 10.45 9.74
CA ARG A 237 16.43 11.54 10.03
C ARG A 237 17.08 12.11 8.79
N GLU A 238 17.63 11.25 7.93
CA GLU A 238 18.37 11.69 6.73
C GLU A 238 17.48 12.43 5.70
N LEU A 239 16.20 12.07 5.65
CA LEU A 239 15.20 12.71 4.79
C LEU A 239 14.39 13.80 5.50
N SER A 240 14.64 14.04 6.80
CA SER A 240 13.87 14.98 7.62
C SER A 240 12.36 14.76 7.51
N LEU A 241 11.92 13.48 7.60
CA LEU A 241 10.52 13.13 7.47
C LEU A 241 9.70 13.78 8.60
N VAL A 242 8.56 14.35 8.25
CA VAL A 242 7.58 14.80 9.23
C VAL A 242 6.97 13.61 9.98
N ASP A 243 6.42 13.86 11.16
CA ASP A 243 5.70 12.85 11.92
C ASP A 243 4.55 12.26 11.10
N GLY A 244 4.29 10.98 11.27
CA GLY A 244 3.24 10.30 10.53
C GLY A 244 3.61 8.88 10.07
N MET A 245 2.72 8.31 9.27
CA MET A 245 2.86 6.95 8.82
C MET A 245 4.01 6.79 7.80
N PHE A 246 4.64 5.61 7.85
CA PHE A 246 5.61 5.16 6.86
C PHE A 246 5.45 3.66 6.66
N HIS A 247 5.17 3.26 5.42
CA HIS A 247 4.95 1.84 5.09
C HIS A 247 6.06 1.35 4.17
N LEU A 248 6.62 0.19 4.49
CA LEU A 248 7.80 -0.36 3.84
C LEU A 248 7.56 -1.81 3.46
N GLN A 249 8.02 -2.22 2.28
CA GLN A 249 8.16 -3.61 1.88
C GLN A 249 9.63 -4.02 1.97
N ILE A 250 9.88 -5.14 2.63
CA ILE A 250 11.22 -5.61 2.98
C ILE A 250 11.30 -7.10 2.67
N ILE A 251 12.36 -7.53 2.01
CA ILE A 251 12.68 -8.96 1.89
C ILE A 251 13.75 -9.31 2.92
N ILE A 252 13.45 -10.30 3.78
CA ILE A 252 14.41 -10.80 4.75
C ILE A 252 15.05 -12.06 4.19
N ARG A 253 16.37 -12.01 3.97
CA ARG A 253 17.24 -13.15 3.59
C ARG A 253 18.46 -13.20 4.52
N ASP A 254 18.70 -14.32 5.14
CA ASP A 254 19.86 -14.55 6.02
C ASP A 254 20.01 -13.45 7.10
N GLU A 255 18.89 -13.05 7.72
CA GLU A 255 18.81 -12.00 8.74
C GLU A 255 19.20 -10.58 8.23
N ILE A 256 19.28 -10.40 6.91
CA ILE A 256 19.50 -9.10 6.26
C ILE A 256 18.16 -8.61 5.70
N PRO A 257 17.68 -7.43 6.13
CA PRO A 257 16.47 -6.82 5.60
C PRO A 257 16.79 -5.98 4.36
N TYR A 258 16.34 -6.40 3.19
CA TYR A 258 16.48 -5.65 1.94
C TYR A 258 15.24 -4.78 1.72
N PHE A 259 15.40 -3.46 1.73
CA PHE A 259 14.33 -2.50 1.47
C PHE A 259 14.05 -2.44 -0.03
N ILE A 260 12.80 -2.72 -0.45
CA ILE A 260 12.42 -2.85 -1.86
C ILE A 260 11.41 -1.83 -2.33
N ASP A 261 10.52 -1.39 -1.45
CA ASP A 261 9.51 -0.36 -1.76
C ASP A 261 9.09 0.36 -0.48
N VAL A 262 8.78 1.65 -0.59
CA VAL A 262 8.37 2.47 0.56
C VAL A 262 7.32 3.50 0.13
N THR A 263 6.50 3.93 1.08
CA THR A 263 5.47 4.93 0.82
C THR A 263 5.09 5.72 2.06
N ARG A 264 4.74 6.98 1.89
CA ARG A 264 4.22 7.89 2.92
C ARG A 264 2.70 8.04 2.86
N ARG A 265 2.03 7.24 2.04
CA ARG A 265 0.57 7.18 1.94
C ARG A 265 0.04 5.91 2.60
N ILE A 266 -1.23 5.94 2.99
CA ILE A 266 -1.87 4.78 3.59
C ILE A 266 -1.78 3.54 2.67
N PRO A 267 -1.42 2.35 3.19
CA PRO A 267 -1.39 1.14 2.39
C PRO A 267 -2.80 0.75 1.94
N GLY A 268 -2.89 0.16 0.75
CA GLY A 268 -4.16 -0.20 0.12
C GLY A 268 -4.82 -1.46 0.68
N ASP A 269 -5.91 -1.86 0.03
CA ASP A 269 -6.60 -3.14 0.23
C ASP A 269 -6.98 -3.41 1.70
N LEU A 270 -7.48 -2.36 2.39
CA LEU A 270 -7.91 -2.38 3.80
C LEU A 270 -6.82 -2.84 4.79
N TYR A 271 -5.55 -2.66 4.42
CA TYR A 271 -4.43 -2.98 5.31
C TYR A 271 -4.46 -2.23 6.65
N PRO A 272 -4.90 -0.95 6.71
CA PRO A 272 -5.10 -0.26 7.97
C PRO A 272 -6.06 -0.98 8.92
N ASN A 273 -7.17 -1.52 8.40
CA ASN A 273 -8.11 -2.28 9.22
C ASN A 273 -7.51 -3.58 9.77
N LEU A 274 -6.58 -4.22 9.02
CA LEU A 274 -5.82 -5.34 9.56
C LEU A 274 -4.98 -4.91 10.78
N ILE A 275 -4.26 -3.77 10.67
CA ILE A 275 -3.46 -3.22 11.77
C ILE A 275 -4.35 -2.93 12.98
N GLU A 276 -5.48 -2.25 12.78
CA GLU A 276 -6.43 -1.86 13.81
C GLU A 276 -7.01 -3.08 14.52
N LEU A 277 -7.47 -4.08 13.77
CA LEU A 277 -8.04 -5.31 14.32
C LEU A 277 -6.99 -6.16 15.07
N CYS A 278 -5.74 -6.21 14.58
CA CYS A 278 -4.68 -6.98 15.24
C CYS A 278 -4.21 -6.31 16.54
N ASN A 279 -4.11 -4.99 16.56
CA ASN A 279 -3.45 -4.29 17.66
C ASN A 279 -4.39 -3.44 18.53
N GLY A 280 -5.66 -3.29 18.17
CA GLY A 280 -6.61 -2.45 18.91
C GLY A 280 -6.29 -0.94 18.87
N VAL A 281 -5.55 -0.48 17.85
CA VAL A 281 -5.10 0.90 17.71
C VAL A 281 -5.94 1.67 16.72
N ASP A 282 -6.00 2.98 16.83
CA ASP A 282 -6.69 3.89 15.89
C ASP A 282 -5.75 4.36 14.77
N TYR A 283 -5.18 3.41 13.99
CA TYR A 283 -4.15 3.71 12.99
C TYR A 283 -4.61 4.72 11.93
N SER A 284 -5.81 4.54 11.38
CA SER A 284 -6.35 5.46 10.36
C SER A 284 -6.61 6.87 10.90
N LYS A 285 -7.05 6.99 12.16
CA LYS A 285 -7.20 8.30 12.83
C LYS A 285 -5.86 8.97 13.05
N ALA A 286 -4.82 8.22 13.45
CA ALA A 286 -3.46 8.74 13.56
C ALA A 286 -2.94 9.28 12.22
N VAL A 287 -3.21 8.58 11.12
CA VAL A 287 -2.85 9.04 9.77
C VAL A 287 -3.56 10.34 9.41
N ILE A 288 -4.87 10.45 9.64
CA ILE A 288 -5.59 11.72 9.42
C ILE A 288 -4.99 12.84 10.26
N LYS A 289 -4.82 12.62 11.55
CA LYS A 289 -4.25 13.63 12.46
C LYS A 289 -2.88 14.11 12.01
N SER A 290 -1.99 13.19 11.59
CA SER A 290 -0.66 13.56 11.10
C SER A 290 -0.73 14.45 9.86
N TYR A 291 -1.58 14.14 8.88
CA TYR A 291 -1.71 14.95 7.66
C TYR A 291 -2.22 16.37 7.95
N ILE A 292 -3.12 16.52 8.91
CA ILE A 292 -3.72 17.82 9.24
C ILE A 292 -3.00 18.55 10.41
N GLY A 293 -1.85 18.04 10.85
CA GLY A 293 -1.00 18.67 11.85
C GLY A 293 -1.55 18.64 13.28
N LEU A 294 -2.39 17.65 13.60
CA LEU A 294 -2.87 17.44 14.99
C LEU A 294 -1.94 16.50 15.75
N GLU A 295 -1.89 16.68 17.07
CA GLU A 295 -1.14 15.79 17.94
C GLU A 295 -1.71 14.37 17.96
N ILE A 296 -0.81 13.41 18.08
CA ILE A 296 -1.07 11.99 18.19
C ILE A 296 -0.69 11.59 19.61
N ASN A 297 -1.69 11.32 20.44
CA ASN A 297 -1.50 11.06 21.85
C ASN A 297 -1.93 9.65 22.25
N ASP A 298 -3.18 9.28 21.95
CA ASP A 298 -3.82 8.10 22.52
C ASP A 298 -4.03 6.96 21.50
N GLU A 299 -3.80 7.22 20.21
CA GLU A 299 -4.12 6.28 19.13
C GLU A 299 -3.37 4.94 19.21
N PHE A 300 -2.24 4.91 19.95
CA PHE A 300 -1.37 3.73 20.08
C PHE A 300 -1.19 3.23 21.52
N ILE A 301 -2.02 3.68 22.49
CA ILE A 301 -1.84 3.34 23.91
C ILE A 301 -2.35 1.93 24.21
N ASN A 302 -3.54 1.57 23.76
CA ASN A 302 -4.20 0.31 24.10
C ASN A 302 -3.88 -0.75 23.04
N GLN A 303 -2.66 -1.30 23.05
CA GLN A 303 -2.27 -2.33 22.12
C GLN A 303 -2.76 -3.70 22.58
N GLU A 304 -3.37 -4.42 21.66
CA GLU A 304 -3.77 -5.83 21.80
C GLU A 304 -2.94 -6.68 20.83
N ASP A 305 -2.80 -7.97 21.13
CA ASP A 305 -2.17 -8.94 20.23
C ASP A 305 -3.22 -9.97 19.77
N LYS A 306 -3.96 -9.60 18.72
CA LYS A 306 -4.90 -10.50 18.05
C LYS A 306 -4.36 -10.93 16.70
N PHE A 307 -4.79 -12.10 16.25
CA PHE A 307 -4.34 -12.63 14.97
C PHE A 307 -5.47 -12.62 13.95
N TYR A 308 -5.45 -11.62 13.09
CA TYR A 308 -6.34 -11.51 11.94
C TYR A 308 -5.60 -11.75 10.63
N VAL A 309 -6.33 -12.22 9.65
CA VAL A 309 -5.86 -12.42 8.28
C VAL A 309 -6.68 -11.54 7.36
N ARG A 310 -6.03 -10.72 6.56
CA ARG A 310 -6.66 -10.01 5.45
C ARG A 310 -6.43 -10.81 4.18
N HIS A 311 -7.50 -11.09 3.42
CA HIS A 311 -7.42 -11.78 2.14
C HIS A 311 -8.23 -11.06 1.06
N CYS A 312 -7.60 -10.80 -0.07
CA CYS A 312 -8.24 -10.32 -1.29
C CYS A 312 -8.68 -11.54 -2.10
N VAL A 313 -9.97 -11.73 -2.20
CA VAL A 313 -10.58 -12.85 -2.93
C VAL A 313 -10.43 -12.62 -4.44
N MET A 314 -9.89 -13.58 -5.16
CA MET A 314 -9.66 -13.51 -6.59
C MET A 314 -10.27 -14.71 -7.32
N SER A 315 -10.70 -14.51 -8.57
CA SER A 315 -11.25 -15.57 -9.40
C SER A 315 -10.19 -16.60 -9.83
N PRO A 316 -10.56 -17.88 -9.99
CA PRO A 316 -9.68 -18.85 -10.62
C PRO A 316 -9.51 -18.68 -12.14
N LYS A 317 -10.49 -18.04 -12.80
CA LYS A 317 -10.54 -17.81 -14.26
C LYS A 317 -11.42 -16.59 -14.58
N ASN A 318 -11.38 -16.09 -15.81
CA ASN A 318 -12.35 -15.12 -16.32
C ASN A 318 -13.72 -15.77 -16.46
N GLY A 319 -14.79 -14.97 -16.43
CA GLY A 319 -16.16 -15.42 -16.58
C GLY A 319 -17.14 -14.72 -15.65
N LEU A 320 -18.39 -15.18 -15.61
CA LEU A 320 -19.46 -14.58 -14.83
C LEU A 320 -19.35 -15.01 -13.36
N LEU A 321 -19.26 -14.04 -12.45
CA LEU A 321 -19.24 -14.29 -10.99
C LEU A 321 -20.60 -14.79 -10.52
N GLU A 322 -20.67 -16.07 -10.11
CA GLU A 322 -21.92 -16.68 -9.63
C GLU A 322 -22.03 -16.63 -8.10
N ASP A 323 -20.96 -17.04 -7.39
CA ASP A 323 -20.98 -17.11 -5.92
C ASP A 323 -19.56 -17.11 -5.33
N ILE A 324 -19.46 -16.88 -4.01
CA ILE A 324 -18.25 -17.03 -3.21
C ILE A 324 -18.54 -17.98 -2.03
N TYR A 325 -18.05 -19.20 -2.12
CA TYR A 325 -18.10 -20.14 -0.99
C TYR A 325 -17.01 -19.80 0.02
N ILE A 326 -17.36 -19.68 1.28
CA ILE A 326 -16.45 -19.46 2.40
C ILE A 326 -16.60 -20.58 3.41
N ASP A 327 -15.51 -21.30 3.69
CA ASP A 327 -15.47 -22.37 4.71
C ASP A 327 -15.96 -21.84 6.08
N GLU A 328 -16.70 -22.68 6.81
CA GLU A 328 -17.30 -22.32 8.09
C GLU A 328 -16.27 -21.83 9.13
N LYS A 329 -15.03 -22.33 9.07
CA LYS A 329 -13.92 -21.90 9.94
C LYS A 329 -13.51 -20.45 9.72
N ILE A 330 -13.80 -19.90 8.54
CA ILE A 330 -13.54 -18.50 8.20
C ILE A 330 -14.82 -17.70 8.39
N SER A 331 -15.95 -18.15 7.83
CA SER A 331 -17.19 -17.38 7.77
C SER A 331 -17.72 -16.95 9.15
N LYS A 332 -17.54 -17.79 10.17
CA LYS A 332 -17.91 -17.48 11.56
C LYS A 332 -17.02 -16.44 12.23
N ASN A 333 -15.84 -16.17 11.68
CA ASN A 333 -14.82 -15.32 12.29
C ASN A 333 -14.53 -14.08 11.44
N ILE A 334 -15.40 -13.77 10.46
CA ILE A 334 -15.24 -12.55 9.63
C ILE A 334 -15.51 -11.33 10.48
N ALA A 335 -14.50 -10.46 10.60
CA ALA A 335 -14.61 -9.17 11.25
C ALA A 335 -14.98 -8.05 10.25
N LEU A 336 -14.51 -8.17 9.00
CA LEU A 336 -14.79 -7.21 7.94
C LEU A 336 -14.88 -7.91 6.59
N ARG A 337 -15.89 -7.56 5.79
CA ARG A 337 -16.00 -7.95 4.38
C ARG A 337 -16.43 -6.75 3.55
N ILE A 338 -15.75 -6.53 2.45
CA ILE A 338 -16.15 -5.55 1.42
C ILE A 338 -16.16 -6.28 0.08
N ASP A 339 -17.32 -6.36 -0.53
CA ASP A 339 -17.48 -6.87 -1.88
C ASP A 339 -17.17 -5.75 -2.87
N LEU A 340 -16.33 -6.04 -3.86
CA LEU A 340 -15.84 -5.08 -4.85
C LEU A 340 -16.48 -5.30 -6.22
N ILE A 341 -16.95 -6.51 -6.47
CA ILE A 341 -17.62 -6.93 -7.71
C ILE A 341 -18.93 -7.60 -7.30
N GLU A 342 -20.01 -7.22 -7.94
CA GLU A 342 -21.35 -7.77 -7.68
C GLU A 342 -21.52 -9.16 -8.31
N PHE A 343 -22.33 -10.03 -7.72
CA PHE A 343 -22.73 -11.28 -8.34
C PHE A 343 -23.44 -11.01 -9.68
N GLY A 344 -23.11 -11.81 -10.69
CA GLY A 344 -23.61 -11.61 -12.05
C GLY A 344 -22.73 -10.67 -12.92
N ALA A 345 -21.70 -10.05 -12.35
CA ALA A 345 -20.74 -9.29 -13.14
C ALA A 345 -19.66 -10.19 -13.77
N VAL A 346 -19.07 -9.71 -14.86
CA VAL A 346 -18.00 -10.43 -15.58
C VAL A 346 -16.65 -10.08 -14.95
N ILE A 347 -15.85 -11.11 -14.70
CA ILE A 347 -14.44 -10.99 -14.34
C ILE A 347 -13.63 -11.01 -15.62
N ASP A 348 -13.02 -9.88 -15.98
CA ASP A 348 -12.27 -9.72 -17.22
C ASP A 348 -10.80 -10.14 -17.08
N ASN A 349 -10.22 -9.91 -15.89
CA ASN A 349 -8.82 -10.25 -15.63
C ASN A 349 -8.65 -10.90 -14.24
N PHE A 350 -8.79 -12.21 -14.19
CA PHE A 350 -8.66 -12.99 -12.96
C PHE A 350 -7.30 -12.86 -12.24
N LEU A 351 -6.25 -12.38 -12.94
CA LEU A 351 -4.93 -12.16 -12.35
C LEU A 351 -4.81 -10.84 -11.58
N THR A 352 -5.73 -9.91 -11.79
CA THR A 352 -5.68 -8.57 -11.18
C THR A 352 -6.97 -8.17 -10.48
N ASP A 353 -8.11 -8.69 -10.92
CA ASP A 353 -9.41 -8.28 -10.40
C ASP A 353 -9.67 -8.92 -9.04
N GLN A 354 -9.83 -8.06 -8.04
CA GLN A 354 -10.21 -8.44 -6.69
C GLN A 354 -11.74 -8.41 -6.59
N ILE A 355 -12.33 -9.52 -6.13
CA ILE A 355 -13.80 -9.67 -6.03
C ILE A 355 -14.31 -9.16 -4.69
N ALA A 356 -13.59 -9.47 -3.63
CA ALA A 356 -13.88 -9.04 -2.27
C ALA A 356 -12.61 -8.94 -1.44
N ILE A 357 -12.66 -8.16 -0.37
CA ILE A 357 -11.62 -8.18 0.69
C ILE A 357 -12.27 -8.63 1.97
N ILE A 358 -11.69 -9.65 2.58
CA ILE A 358 -12.19 -10.26 3.81
C ILE A 358 -11.08 -10.18 4.87
N ILE A 359 -11.43 -9.70 6.08
CA ILE A 359 -10.56 -9.79 7.25
C ILE A 359 -11.26 -10.65 8.28
N PHE A 360 -10.58 -11.68 8.74
CA PHE A 360 -11.14 -12.65 9.67
C PHE A 360 -10.15 -13.01 10.77
N GLU A 361 -10.67 -13.29 11.96
CA GLU A 361 -9.86 -13.81 13.07
C GLU A 361 -9.42 -15.24 12.77
N TYR A 362 -8.15 -15.53 13.04
CA TYR A 362 -7.56 -16.83 12.78
C TYR A 362 -6.54 -17.22 13.84
N SER A 363 -6.08 -18.45 13.83
CA SER A 363 -5.08 -18.92 14.78
C SER A 363 -3.68 -18.93 14.16
N ALA A 364 -2.73 -18.25 14.80
CA ALA A 364 -1.33 -18.26 14.39
C ALA A 364 -0.75 -19.71 14.32
N LYS A 365 -1.25 -20.63 15.17
CA LYS A 365 -0.83 -22.04 15.15
C LYS A 365 -1.26 -22.79 13.87
N LYS A 366 -2.30 -22.31 13.18
CA LYS A 366 -2.86 -22.90 11.96
C LYS A 366 -2.45 -22.17 10.69
N ILE A 367 -1.47 -21.27 10.76
CA ILE A 367 -1.08 -20.40 9.64
C ILE A 367 -0.69 -21.19 8.38
N LYS A 368 -0.16 -22.39 8.54
CA LYS A 368 0.19 -23.26 7.41
C LYS A 368 -1.02 -23.65 6.54
N ASP A 369 -2.23 -23.63 7.11
CA ASP A 369 -3.46 -23.93 6.40
C ASP A 369 -3.81 -22.83 5.38
N LEU A 370 -3.34 -21.60 5.62
CA LEU A 370 -3.55 -20.46 4.69
C LEU A 370 -2.91 -20.68 3.33
N ARG A 371 -1.96 -21.60 3.18
CA ARG A 371 -1.47 -22.04 1.87
C ARG A 371 -2.55 -22.65 0.98
N LYS A 372 -3.69 -23.01 1.56
CA LYS A 372 -4.88 -23.56 0.90
C LYS A 372 -6.06 -22.61 0.97
N ILE A 373 -5.81 -21.32 1.16
CA ILE A 373 -6.88 -20.33 1.36
C ILE A 373 -7.86 -20.28 0.20
N ASP A 374 -7.40 -20.51 -1.03
CA ASP A 374 -8.21 -20.61 -2.24
C ASP A 374 -9.10 -21.88 -2.29
N GLN A 375 -8.85 -22.86 -1.42
CA GLN A 375 -9.73 -24.00 -1.21
C GLN A 375 -10.76 -23.71 -0.10
N MET A 376 -10.40 -22.84 0.86
CA MET A 376 -11.29 -22.41 1.95
C MET A 376 -12.20 -21.25 1.51
N ILE A 377 -11.74 -20.40 0.58
CA ILE A 377 -12.52 -19.35 -0.04
C ILE A 377 -12.51 -19.61 -1.55
N ARG A 378 -13.62 -20.12 -2.07
CA ARG A 378 -13.72 -20.53 -3.48
C ARG A 378 -14.68 -19.62 -4.22
N VAL A 379 -14.21 -19.07 -5.33
CA VAL A 379 -15.04 -18.30 -6.25
C VAL A 379 -15.65 -19.24 -7.28
N ILE A 380 -16.95 -19.13 -7.47
CA ILE A 380 -17.73 -19.92 -8.43
C ILE A 380 -17.97 -19.04 -9.64
N ILE A 381 -17.47 -19.51 -10.80
CA ILE A 381 -17.57 -18.81 -12.09
C ILE A 381 -18.40 -19.69 -13.03
N LYS A 382 -19.42 -19.07 -13.58
CA LYS A 382 -20.20 -19.64 -14.69
C LYS A 382 -19.49 -19.33 -16.02
N ASP A 383 -19.41 -20.36 -16.85
CA ASP A 383 -18.80 -20.25 -18.20
C ASP A 383 -19.68 -19.43 -19.14
#